data_0e1a48d56f8453fdd8d23b67a5a5d597
#
_entry.id   0e1a48d56f8453fdd8d23b67a5a5d597
#
_cell.length_a   1.000
_cell.length_b   1.000
_cell.length_c   1.000
_cell.angle_alpha   90.00
_cell.angle_beta   90.00
_cell.angle_gamma   90.00
#
_symmetry.space_group_name_H-M   'P 1'
#
loop_
_entity.id
_entity.type
_entity.pdbx_description
1 polymer ?
#
loop_
_entity_poly.entity_id
_entity_poly.type
_entity_poly.pdbx_seq_one_letter_code
_entity_poly.pdbx_strand_id
1 'polypeptide(L)'
;DSGNRRHTSFAAVFVSPEIDDDIEIDINPADLRIDVYRASGAGGQHVNRTESAVRITHNPTGVVVQCQNDRSQHKNKATAMKQLKAKLYELEIQKRNADQQVVEESKSDIGWGSQIRSYVLDQSRIKDLRTGVETGNTQAVLDGDLDQFIEASLKSGL
;
A
#
# COMPACT_ATOMS: atom_id res chain seq x y z
N ASP A 1 2.12 -38.44 12.00
CA ASP A 1 2.95 -39.29 11.17
C ASP A 1 2.84 -40.76 11.64
N SER A 2 2.77 -41.66 10.69
CA SER A 2 2.75 -43.13 10.95
C SER A 2 3.95 -43.64 11.76
N GLY A 3 4.99 -42.83 11.91
CA GLY A 3 6.20 -43.13 12.70
C GLY A 3 6.17 -42.64 14.13
N ASN A 4 5.06 -42.15 14.66
CA ASN A 4 4.90 -41.60 16.01
C ASN A 4 5.95 -40.54 16.39
N ARG A 5 6.38 -39.71 15.41
CA ARG A 5 7.37 -38.66 15.59
C ARG A 5 6.70 -37.32 15.78
N ARG A 6 7.31 -36.46 16.61
CA ARG A 6 6.89 -35.06 16.73
C ARG A 6 7.41 -34.27 15.53
N HIS A 7 6.53 -33.44 14.96
CA HIS A 7 6.87 -32.49 13.93
C HIS A 7 6.59 -31.10 14.45
N THR A 8 7.49 -30.16 14.17
CA THR A 8 7.30 -28.76 14.48
C THR A 8 6.84 -28.03 13.22
N SER A 9 5.78 -27.26 13.35
CA SER A 9 5.30 -26.37 12.30
C SER A 9 5.23 -24.94 12.84
N PHE A 10 5.49 -23.97 11.98
CA PHE A 10 5.38 -22.57 12.32
C PHE A 10 4.22 -21.96 11.55
N ALA A 11 3.53 -21.03 12.20
CA ALA A 11 2.51 -20.18 11.58
C ALA A 11 2.74 -18.75 12.01
N ALA A 12 2.57 -17.82 11.09
CA ALA A 12 2.62 -16.40 11.37
C ALA A 12 1.27 -15.76 11.05
N VAL A 13 0.87 -14.80 11.90
CA VAL A 13 -0.31 -13.98 11.68
C VAL A 13 0.15 -12.56 11.47
N PHE A 14 -0.25 -11.99 10.34
CA PHE A 14 -0.01 -10.60 10.01
C PHE A 14 -1.34 -9.87 10.01
N VAL A 15 -1.37 -8.75 10.70
CA VAL A 15 -2.56 -7.89 10.76
C VAL A 15 -2.23 -6.59 10.03
N SER A 16 -3.04 -6.25 9.04
CA SER A 16 -2.97 -4.98 8.34
C SER A 16 -4.31 -4.25 8.44
N PRO A 17 -4.32 -2.92 8.46
CA PRO A 17 -5.57 -2.19 8.40
C PRO A 17 -6.27 -2.46 7.07
N GLU A 18 -7.58 -2.64 7.11
CA GLU A 18 -8.40 -2.66 5.91
C GLU A 18 -8.45 -1.24 5.35
N ILE A 19 -7.96 -1.06 4.13
CA ILE A 19 -7.95 0.22 3.45
C ILE A 19 -8.95 0.11 2.30
N ASP A 20 -9.89 1.04 2.22
CA ASP A 20 -10.77 1.17 1.06
C ASP A 20 -9.93 1.36 -0.20
N ASP A 21 -10.16 0.50 -1.20
CA ASP A 21 -9.41 0.51 -2.47
C ASP A 21 -9.70 1.73 -3.35
N ASP A 22 -10.70 2.53 -3.01
CA ASP A 22 -11.08 3.72 -3.77
C ASP A 22 -10.09 4.87 -3.54
N ILE A 23 -9.14 4.99 -4.47
CA ILE A 23 -8.29 6.16 -4.57
C ILE A 23 -9.06 7.27 -5.30
N GLU A 24 -9.56 8.22 -4.55
CA GLU A 24 -10.18 9.42 -5.11
C GLU A 24 -9.11 10.51 -5.29
N ILE A 25 -8.88 10.91 -6.55
CA ILE A 25 -7.97 12.01 -6.88
C ILE A 25 -8.78 13.28 -7.01
N ASP A 26 -8.66 14.17 -6.04
CA ASP A 26 -9.18 15.53 -6.07
C ASP A 26 -8.06 16.49 -6.49
N ILE A 27 -8.29 17.24 -7.57
CA ILE A 27 -7.34 18.19 -8.13
C ILE A 27 -7.84 19.60 -7.85
N ASN A 28 -7.16 20.31 -6.95
CA ASN A 28 -7.45 21.71 -6.69
C ASN A 28 -6.93 22.57 -7.86
N PRO A 29 -7.78 23.34 -8.54
CA PRO A 29 -7.35 24.22 -9.63
C PRO A 29 -6.28 25.25 -9.23
N ALA A 30 -6.22 25.65 -7.96
CA ALA A 30 -5.21 26.58 -7.44
C ALA A 30 -3.79 26.00 -7.47
N ASP A 31 -3.67 24.65 -7.44
CA ASP A 31 -2.39 23.94 -7.48
C ASP A 31 -1.88 23.72 -8.91
N LEU A 32 -2.63 24.17 -9.92
CA LEU A 32 -2.31 23.99 -11.32
C LEU A 32 -1.73 25.24 -11.94
N ARG A 33 -0.58 25.08 -12.59
CA ARG A 33 -0.06 26.06 -13.54
C ARG A 33 -0.37 25.57 -14.96
N ILE A 34 -1.07 26.38 -15.73
CA ILE A 34 -1.47 26.06 -17.09
C ILE A 34 -0.77 27.02 -18.05
N ASP A 35 0.10 26.47 -18.88
CA ASP A 35 0.82 27.21 -19.91
C ASP A 35 0.31 26.80 -21.30
N VAL A 36 0.06 27.78 -22.14
CA VAL A 36 -0.36 27.59 -23.54
C VAL A 36 0.81 27.98 -24.44
N TYR A 37 1.10 27.17 -25.44
CA TYR A 37 2.21 27.37 -26.33
C TYR A 37 1.90 26.88 -27.75
N ARG A 38 2.76 27.25 -28.70
CA ARG A 38 2.68 26.75 -30.07
C ARG A 38 3.25 25.37 -30.18
N ALA A 39 2.50 24.43 -30.76
CA ALA A 39 3.01 23.12 -31.06
C ALA A 39 4.19 23.22 -32.03
N SER A 40 5.35 22.72 -31.65
CA SER A 40 6.51 22.58 -32.54
C SER A 40 6.60 21.13 -33.00
N GLY A 41 6.32 20.87 -34.28
CA GLY A 41 6.49 19.55 -34.92
C GLY A 41 7.40 19.69 -36.13
N ALA A 42 8.29 18.74 -36.36
CA ALA A 42 9.12 18.62 -37.57
C ALA A 42 8.25 18.13 -38.74
N GLY A 43 7.41 19.01 -39.28
CA GLY A 43 6.59 18.71 -40.45
C GLY A 43 6.40 19.96 -41.30
N GLY A 44 7.07 20.03 -42.44
CA GLY A 44 6.97 21.08 -43.38
C GLY A 44 5.55 21.26 -43.92
N GLN A 45 5.20 22.52 -44.22
CA GLN A 45 3.97 23.05 -44.81
C GLN A 45 2.77 23.13 -43.87
N HIS A 46 2.46 24.37 -43.48
CA HIS A 46 1.31 24.79 -42.69
C HIS A 46 1.20 24.29 -41.26
N VAL A 47 2.25 24.50 -40.45
CA VAL A 47 2.07 24.58 -39.01
C VAL A 47 1.19 25.78 -38.72
N ASN A 48 -0.09 25.51 -38.43
CA ASN A 48 -1.05 26.56 -38.07
C ASN A 48 -0.47 27.39 -36.92
N ARG A 49 -0.40 28.71 -37.07
CA ARG A 49 0.12 29.67 -36.06
C ARG A 49 -0.73 29.75 -34.78
N THR A 50 -1.56 28.78 -34.53
CA THR A 50 -2.45 28.77 -33.36
C THR A 50 -1.76 28.16 -32.15
N GLU A 51 -1.80 28.87 -31.03
CA GLU A 51 -1.33 28.40 -29.74
C GLU A 51 -2.37 27.44 -29.14
N SER A 52 -2.36 26.19 -29.60
CA SER A 52 -3.32 25.18 -29.18
C SER A 52 -2.73 24.15 -28.22
N ALA A 53 -1.41 24.08 -28.11
CA ALA A 53 -0.75 23.14 -27.18
C ALA A 53 -0.89 23.64 -25.75
N VAL A 54 -1.18 22.72 -24.84
CA VAL A 54 -1.39 23.00 -23.41
C VAL A 54 -0.43 22.15 -22.58
N ARG A 55 0.23 22.79 -21.63
CA ARG A 55 1.03 22.17 -20.59
C ARG A 55 0.39 22.47 -19.24
N ILE A 56 0.19 21.44 -18.43
CA ILE A 56 -0.31 21.59 -17.07
C ILE A 56 0.76 21.05 -16.12
N THR A 57 1.13 21.88 -15.15
CA THR A 57 2.04 21.50 -14.06
C THR A 57 1.24 21.47 -12.76
N HIS A 58 1.28 20.37 -12.05
CA HIS A 58 0.74 20.25 -10.71
C HIS A 58 1.84 20.60 -9.70
N ASN A 59 1.74 21.78 -9.09
CA ASN A 59 2.81 22.35 -8.25
C ASN A 59 3.18 21.46 -7.05
N PRO A 60 2.23 20.86 -6.29
CA PRO A 60 2.57 20.06 -5.11
C PRO A 60 3.39 18.81 -5.43
N THR A 61 3.11 18.14 -6.56
CA THR A 61 3.80 16.89 -6.94
C THR A 61 4.88 17.08 -8.00
N GLY A 62 4.94 18.25 -8.64
CA GLY A 62 5.83 18.50 -9.76
C GLY A 62 5.48 17.74 -11.05
N VAL A 63 4.34 17.06 -11.10
CA VAL A 63 3.90 16.34 -12.30
C VAL A 63 3.57 17.31 -13.43
N VAL A 64 4.13 17.04 -14.58
CA VAL A 64 3.90 17.83 -15.81
C VAL A 64 3.25 16.94 -16.86
N VAL A 65 2.20 17.44 -17.48
CA VAL A 65 1.54 16.83 -18.64
C VAL A 65 1.42 17.85 -19.75
N GLN A 66 1.42 17.39 -21.01
CA GLN A 66 1.24 18.26 -22.15
C GLN A 66 0.41 17.56 -23.22
N CYS A 67 -0.43 18.32 -23.91
CA CYS A 67 -1.26 17.83 -25.00
C CYS A 67 -1.25 18.84 -26.15
N GLN A 68 -1.02 18.35 -27.38
CA GLN A 68 -0.98 19.15 -28.60
C GLN A 68 -1.68 18.45 -29.79
N ASN A 69 -2.50 17.43 -29.49
CA ASN A 69 -3.03 16.52 -30.51
C ASN A 69 -4.20 17.13 -31.32
N ASP A 70 -4.88 18.13 -30.76
CA ASP A 70 -6.03 18.77 -31.39
C ASP A 70 -5.71 20.25 -31.74
N ARG A 71 -6.42 20.80 -32.73
CA ARG A 71 -6.36 22.23 -33.07
C ARG A 71 -7.08 23.10 -32.04
N SER A 72 -7.92 22.51 -31.21
CA SER A 72 -8.66 23.19 -30.15
C SER A 72 -7.89 23.16 -28.84
N GLN A 73 -7.49 24.31 -28.35
CA GLN A 73 -6.88 24.52 -27.04
C GLN A 73 -7.75 23.92 -25.91
N HIS A 74 -9.07 24.08 -26.00
CA HIS A 74 -10.01 23.58 -25.00
C HIS A 74 -10.02 22.07 -24.92
N LYS A 75 -9.97 21.38 -26.07
CA LYS A 75 -9.88 19.93 -26.13
C LYS A 75 -8.53 19.42 -25.60
N ASN A 76 -7.43 20.09 -25.95
CA ASN A 76 -6.10 19.77 -25.43
C ASN A 76 -6.04 19.95 -23.91
N LYS A 77 -6.64 21.01 -23.37
CA LYS A 77 -6.74 21.22 -21.91
C LYS A 77 -7.52 20.10 -21.23
N ALA A 78 -8.68 19.72 -21.77
CA ALA A 78 -9.49 18.63 -21.23
C ALA A 78 -8.74 17.29 -21.25
N THR A 79 -8.02 16.99 -22.33
CA THR A 79 -7.19 15.78 -22.45
C THR A 79 -6.01 15.81 -21.49
N ALA A 80 -5.33 16.95 -21.37
CA ALA A 80 -4.22 17.12 -20.42
C ALA A 80 -4.69 16.93 -18.96
N MET A 81 -5.88 17.43 -18.60
CA MET A 81 -6.46 17.19 -17.26
C MET A 81 -6.73 15.71 -16.98
N LYS A 82 -7.22 14.96 -17.97
CA LYS A 82 -7.38 13.50 -17.84
C LYS A 82 -6.05 12.79 -17.66
N GLN A 83 -5.03 13.19 -18.42
CA GLN A 83 -3.67 12.64 -18.29
C GLN A 83 -3.05 12.97 -16.92
N LEU A 84 -3.27 14.18 -16.41
CA LEU A 84 -2.81 14.58 -15.09
C LEU A 84 -3.45 13.70 -14.01
N LYS A 85 -4.78 13.52 -14.07
CA LYS A 85 -5.52 12.68 -13.12
C LYS A 85 -4.99 11.24 -13.12
N ALA A 86 -4.73 10.68 -14.30
CA ALA A 86 -4.18 9.33 -14.44
C ALA A 86 -2.77 9.22 -13.83
N LYS A 87 -1.89 10.21 -14.06
CA LYS A 87 -0.54 10.23 -13.49
C LYS A 87 -0.55 10.41 -11.97
N LEU A 88 -1.42 11.25 -11.43
CA LEU A 88 -1.55 11.42 -9.98
C LEU A 88 -2.09 10.14 -9.32
N TYR A 89 -3.03 9.46 -9.96
CA TYR A 89 -3.52 8.17 -9.53
C TYR A 89 -2.41 7.11 -9.48
N GLU A 90 -1.59 7.05 -10.53
CA GLU A 90 -0.43 6.14 -10.58
C GLU A 90 0.58 6.42 -9.47
N LEU A 91 0.89 7.69 -9.20
CA LEU A 91 1.76 8.09 -8.09
C LEU A 91 1.21 7.67 -6.73
N GLU A 92 -0.09 7.80 -6.51
CA GLU A 92 -0.71 7.39 -5.26
C GLU A 92 -0.67 5.87 -5.07
N ILE A 93 -0.88 5.10 -6.16
CA ILE A 93 -0.68 3.64 -6.13
C ILE A 93 0.77 3.29 -5.80
N GLN A 94 1.74 3.94 -6.45
CA GLN A 94 3.16 3.69 -6.18
C GLN A 94 3.52 3.99 -4.72
N LYS A 95 3.00 5.07 -4.16
CA LYS A 95 3.20 5.42 -2.76
C LYS A 95 2.62 4.35 -1.83
N ARG A 96 1.38 3.92 -2.07
CA ARG A 96 0.75 2.84 -1.28
C ARG A 96 1.54 1.54 -1.36
N ASN A 97 2.01 1.18 -2.55
CA ASN A 97 2.82 -0.03 -2.74
C ASN A 97 4.16 0.06 -2.01
N ALA A 98 4.81 1.24 -1.99
CA ALA A 98 6.04 1.46 -1.24
C ALA A 98 5.80 1.33 0.27
N ASP A 99 4.72 1.91 0.79
CA ASP A 99 4.34 1.79 2.20
C ASP A 99 4.05 0.31 2.57
N GLN A 100 3.37 -0.43 1.69
CA GLN A 100 3.13 -1.87 1.87
C GLN A 100 4.43 -2.67 1.85
N GLN A 101 5.37 -2.33 0.97
CA GLN A 101 6.66 -3.00 0.88
C GLN A 101 7.47 -2.81 2.16
N VAL A 102 7.47 -1.62 2.77
CA VAL A 102 8.11 -1.39 4.07
C VAL A 102 7.51 -2.27 5.16
N VAL A 103 6.18 -2.41 5.18
CA VAL A 103 5.49 -3.32 6.11
C VAL A 103 5.88 -4.78 5.84
N GLU A 104 5.96 -5.18 4.57
CA GLU A 104 6.35 -6.54 4.17
C GLU A 104 7.79 -6.85 4.58
N GLU A 105 8.72 -5.93 4.37
CA GLU A 105 10.14 -6.07 4.75
C GLU A 105 10.35 -6.07 6.28
N SER A 106 9.44 -5.45 7.03
CA SER A 106 9.46 -5.47 8.50
C SER A 106 8.99 -6.78 9.12
N LYS A 107 8.40 -7.70 8.32
CA LYS A 107 7.96 -9.00 8.82
C LYS A 107 9.15 -9.86 9.21
N SER A 108 9.15 -10.33 10.45
CA SER A 108 10.19 -11.25 10.92
C SER A 108 10.09 -12.61 10.22
N ASP A 109 11.23 -13.26 10.03
CA ASP A 109 11.28 -14.62 9.49
C ASP A 109 10.44 -15.59 10.36
N ILE A 110 9.72 -16.48 9.68
CA ILE A 110 8.91 -17.51 10.33
C ILE A 110 9.83 -18.64 10.77
N GLY A 111 10.28 -18.59 12.03
CA GLY A 111 11.21 -19.59 12.58
C GLY A 111 11.41 -19.46 14.07
N TRP A 112 12.38 -20.23 14.58
CA TRP A 112 12.67 -20.32 16.01
C TRP A 112 13.03 -18.97 16.66
N GLY A 113 13.66 -18.07 15.95
CA GLY A 113 14.10 -16.78 16.48
C GLY A 113 12.97 -15.78 16.72
N SER A 114 11.84 -15.93 16.03
CA SER A 114 10.71 -15.01 16.06
C SER A 114 9.48 -15.58 16.75
N GLN A 115 9.64 -16.71 17.43
CA GLN A 115 8.55 -17.43 18.08
C GLN A 115 8.02 -16.65 19.28
N ILE A 116 6.74 -16.29 19.26
CA ILE A 116 6.07 -15.59 20.37
C ILE A 116 5.25 -16.54 21.25
N ARG A 117 4.72 -17.64 20.69
CA ARG A 117 3.89 -18.60 21.42
C ARG A 117 4.20 -20.02 20.98
N SER A 118 4.22 -20.95 21.96
CA SER A 118 4.44 -22.37 21.76
C SER A 118 3.17 -23.16 22.10
N TYR A 119 2.76 -24.04 21.20
CA TYR A 119 1.62 -24.94 21.33
C TYR A 119 2.12 -26.36 21.38
N VAL A 120 2.04 -27.02 22.54
CA VAL A 120 2.46 -28.42 22.77
C VAL A 120 1.22 -29.21 23.15
N LEU A 121 0.48 -29.69 22.14
CA LEU A 121 -0.86 -30.25 22.32
C LEU A 121 -0.85 -31.59 23.08
N ASP A 122 0.16 -32.41 22.87
CA ASP A 122 0.32 -33.68 23.59
C ASP A 122 0.62 -33.53 25.09
N GLN A 123 1.12 -32.37 25.51
CA GLN A 123 1.33 -32.01 26.91
C GLN A 123 0.23 -31.11 27.46
N SER A 124 -0.79 -30.82 26.65
CA SER A 124 -1.84 -29.85 26.96
C SER A 124 -1.28 -28.54 27.50
N ARG A 125 -0.32 -27.95 26.77
CA ARG A 125 0.38 -26.75 27.19
C ARG A 125 0.47 -25.72 26.05
N ILE A 126 0.03 -24.51 26.33
CA ILE A 126 0.26 -23.35 25.48
C ILE A 126 0.93 -22.26 26.32
N LYS A 127 2.06 -21.75 25.84
CA LYS A 127 2.88 -20.77 26.55
C LYS A 127 3.26 -19.61 25.66
N ASP A 128 3.03 -18.41 26.11
CA ASP A 128 3.61 -17.20 25.51
C ASP A 128 5.04 -17.03 26.02
N LEU A 129 6.00 -17.01 25.09
CA LEU A 129 7.43 -16.97 25.42
C LEU A 129 7.90 -15.59 25.85
N ARG A 130 7.15 -14.53 25.51
CA ARG A 130 7.49 -13.14 25.86
C ARG A 130 7.03 -12.78 27.27
N THR A 131 5.80 -13.17 27.62
CA THR A 131 5.18 -12.86 28.92
C THR A 131 5.34 -13.98 29.95
N GLY A 132 5.63 -15.20 29.51
CA GLY A 132 5.71 -16.38 30.35
C GLY A 132 4.37 -16.98 30.77
N VAL A 133 3.25 -16.40 30.34
CA VAL A 133 1.90 -16.88 30.64
C VAL A 133 1.67 -18.24 29.96
N GLU A 134 1.12 -19.19 30.74
CA GLU A 134 0.90 -20.55 30.29
C GLU A 134 -0.49 -21.03 30.66
N THR A 135 -1.10 -21.86 29.82
CA THR A 135 -2.39 -22.52 30.08
C THR A 135 -2.40 -23.94 29.61
N GLY A 136 -3.13 -24.78 30.38
CA GLY A 136 -3.39 -26.19 30.01
C GLY A 136 -4.65 -26.40 29.19
N ASN A 137 -5.51 -25.38 29.10
CA ASN A 137 -6.76 -25.45 28.30
C ASN A 137 -6.48 -25.16 26.82
N THR A 138 -5.86 -26.11 26.14
CA THR A 138 -5.44 -25.94 24.76
C THR A 138 -6.61 -25.76 23.79
N GLN A 139 -7.74 -26.44 24.06
CA GLN A 139 -8.90 -26.37 23.19
C GLN A 139 -9.55 -24.97 23.21
N ALA A 140 -9.72 -24.39 24.40
CA ALA A 140 -10.28 -23.04 24.49
C ALA A 140 -9.42 -22.01 23.72
N VAL A 141 -8.10 -22.12 23.80
CA VAL A 141 -7.19 -21.23 23.07
C VAL A 141 -7.29 -21.43 21.55
N LEU A 142 -7.42 -22.68 21.09
CA LEU A 142 -7.62 -22.97 19.66
C LEU A 142 -8.97 -22.49 19.16
N ASP A 143 -9.98 -22.43 20.04
CA ASP A 143 -11.32 -21.91 19.74
C ASP A 143 -11.40 -20.36 19.87
N GLY A 144 -10.28 -19.70 20.24
CA GLY A 144 -10.17 -18.25 20.22
C GLY A 144 -10.10 -17.56 21.59
N ASP A 145 -10.04 -18.30 22.71
CA ASP A 145 -9.84 -17.72 24.04
C ASP A 145 -8.38 -17.30 24.24
N LEU A 146 -8.07 -16.07 23.80
CA LEU A 146 -6.74 -15.49 23.83
C LEU A 146 -6.59 -14.37 24.86
N ASP A 147 -7.65 -14.02 25.59
CA ASP A 147 -7.71 -12.80 26.42
C ASP A 147 -6.60 -12.74 27.46
N GLN A 148 -6.30 -13.86 28.12
CA GLN A 148 -5.21 -13.94 29.12
C GLN A 148 -3.82 -13.60 28.53
N PHE A 149 -3.56 -13.98 27.28
CA PHE A 149 -2.29 -13.69 26.60
C PHE A 149 -2.22 -12.24 26.13
N ILE A 150 -3.35 -11.71 25.62
CA ILE A 150 -3.47 -10.32 25.17
C ILE A 150 -3.31 -9.38 26.36
N GLU A 151 -4.00 -9.66 27.46
CA GLU A 151 -3.92 -8.86 28.67
C GLU A 151 -2.49 -8.83 29.27
N ALA A 152 -1.83 -9.99 29.30
CA ALA A 152 -0.45 -10.09 29.76
C ALA A 152 0.53 -9.32 28.85
N SER A 153 0.36 -9.39 27.52
CA SER A 153 1.18 -8.64 26.57
C SER A 153 1.01 -7.14 26.76
N LEU A 154 -0.23 -6.64 26.89
CA LEU A 154 -0.51 -5.23 27.11
C LEU A 154 0.06 -4.72 28.44
N LYS A 155 -0.04 -5.51 29.51
CA LYS A 155 0.56 -5.16 30.82
C LYS A 155 2.09 -5.13 30.78
N SER A 156 2.70 -5.92 29.92
CA SER A 156 4.16 -5.97 29.74
C SER A 156 4.68 -4.90 28.74
N GLY A 157 3.79 -4.13 28.12
CA GLY A 157 4.15 -3.10 27.14
C GLY A 157 4.66 -3.69 25.80
N LEU A 158 4.22 -4.87 25.47
CA LEU A 158 4.59 -5.61 24.25
C LEU A 158 3.51 -5.46 23.17
#